data_30319b8e858c1fd59c470e72f9a88f6f
#
_entry.id   30319b8e858c1fd59c470e72f9a88f6f
#
_cell.length_a   1.000
_cell.length_b   1.000
_cell.length_c   1.000
_cell.angle_alpha   90.00
_cell.angle_beta   90.00
_cell.angle_gamma   90.00
#
_symmetry.space_group_name_H-M   'P 1'
#
loop_
_entity.id
_entity.type
_entity.pdbx_description
1 polymer ?
#
loop_
_entity_poly.entity_id
_entity_poly.type
_entity_poly.pdbx_seq_one_letter_code
_entity_poly.pdbx_strand_id
1 'polypeptide(L)'
;LDKIVIVDDDARIRDLLRRFLSQEGFDVLLAEDGRALDRILQRETIDLIVLDLMLPGEDGLSICKRLRASGVKTPVIMLTAKGEDVDRINGLEIGADDYLGKPFNPRELLARIHAVLRRRPVSELPGSPSAEVEVITFGHFKLDLGARSLSKDGVDMALTTGEFAMLKALARHPRQSLTRDKLAQLARGRDFEPFDRSLDVQISRLRKMIEVDPASPKIIQTVWGVGYVFVPDGQA
;
A
#
# COMPACT_ATOMS: atom_id res chain seq x y z
N LEU A 1 4.68 -1.13 -20.51
CA LEU A 1 5.59 -0.57 -19.52
C LEU A 1 4.77 0.06 -18.40
N ASP A 2 5.05 -0.28 -17.14
CA ASP A 2 4.40 0.38 -16.02
C ASP A 2 4.82 1.85 -15.96
N LYS A 3 3.83 2.73 -15.76
CA LYS A 3 4.01 4.17 -15.78
C LYS A 3 4.12 4.72 -14.36
N ILE A 4 5.26 5.33 -14.04
CA ILE A 4 5.56 5.85 -12.70
C ILE A 4 5.65 7.37 -12.76
N VAL A 5 5.02 8.08 -11.81
CA VAL A 5 5.27 9.51 -11.63
C VAL A 5 6.12 9.74 -10.38
N ILE A 6 7.17 10.55 -10.52
CA ILE A 6 8.04 10.99 -9.43
C ILE A 6 7.68 12.44 -9.10
N VAL A 7 7.31 12.67 -7.85
CA VAL A 7 6.94 13.99 -7.32
C VAL A 7 7.95 14.38 -6.25
N ASP A 8 8.81 15.33 -6.58
CA ASP A 8 9.89 15.83 -5.71
C ASP A 8 10.25 17.26 -6.19
N ASP A 9 10.55 18.19 -5.32
CA ASP A 9 10.91 19.56 -5.73
C ASP A 9 12.37 19.66 -6.19
N ASP A 10 13.25 18.73 -5.77
CA ASP A 10 14.65 18.68 -6.24
C ASP A 10 14.76 18.07 -7.65
N ALA A 11 15.04 18.90 -8.64
CA ALA A 11 15.19 18.48 -10.03
C ALA A 11 16.31 17.42 -10.22
N ARG A 12 17.36 17.43 -9.38
CA ARG A 12 18.46 16.47 -9.45
C ARG A 12 18.00 15.08 -9.04
N ILE A 13 17.16 14.99 -7.99
CA ILE A 13 16.56 13.73 -7.53
C ILE A 13 15.62 13.20 -8.61
N ARG A 14 14.76 14.05 -9.15
CA ARG A 14 13.84 13.67 -10.25
C ARG A 14 14.61 13.12 -11.45
N ASP A 15 15.66 13.81 -11.91
CA ASP A 15 16.45 13.37 -13.06
C ASP A 15 17.25 12.09 -12.80
N LEU A 16 17.80 11.93 -11.60
CA LEU A 16 18.50 10.71 -11.17
C LEU A 16 17.53 9.51 -11.23
N LEU A 17 16.39 9.64 -10.59
CA LEU A 17 15.39 8.56 -10.51
C LEU A 17 14.79 8.25 -11.88
N ARG A 18 14.51 9.26 -12.70
CA ARG A 18 14.05 9.05 -14.08
C ARG A 18 15.04 8.19 -14.86
N ARG A 19 16.32 8.59 -14.90
CA ARG A 19 17.35 7.83 -15.64
C ARG A 19 17.46 6.40 -15.14
N PHE A 20 17.52 6.22 -13.82
CA PHE A 20 17.64 4.91 -13.22
C PHE A 20 16.42 4.02 -13.52
N LEU A 21 15.21 4.49 -13.25
CA LEU A 21 14.00 3.70 -13.44
C LEU A 21 13.67 3.45 -14.92
N SER A 22 14.01 4.40 -15.83
CA SER A 22 13.85 4.17 -17.27
C SER A 22 14.80 3.09 -17.80
N GLN A 23 16.01 2.95 -17.24
CA GLN A 23 16.91 1.84 -17.55
C GLN A 23 16.38 0.50 -17.06
N GLU A 24 15.59 0.49 -16.01
CA GLU A 24 14.93 -0.69 -15.46
C GLU A 24 13.58 -1.02 -16.16
N GLY A 25 13.24 -0.29 -17.23
CA GLY A 25 12.09 -0.59 -18.09
C GLY A 25 10.77 0.07 -17.67
N PHE A 26 10.79 1.16 -16.92
CA PHE A 26 9.60 1.92 -16.57
C PHE A 26 9.42 3.15 -17.48
N ASP A 27 8.16 3.54 -17.71
CA ASP A 27 7.82 4.85 -18.26
C ASP A 27 7.70 5.86 -17.11
N VAL A 28 8.59 6.89 -17.10
CA VAL A 28 8.75 7.76 -15.94
C VAL A 28 8.37 9.20 -16.25
N LEU A 29 7.34 9.68 -15.58
CA LEU A 29 6.88 11.07 -15.61
C LEU A 29 7.40 11.83 -14.37
N LEU A 30 7.58 13.13 -14.51
CA LEU A 30 8.11 14.00 -13.45
C LEU A 30 7.10 15.08 -13.09
N ALA A 31 6.94 15.33 -11.80
CA ALA A 31 6.18 16.43 -11.25
C ALA A 31 7.03 17.15 -10.20
N GLU A 32 6.98 18.46 -10.17
CA GLU A 32 7.71 19.29 -9.20
C GLU A 32 6.88 19.62 -7.96
N ASP A 33 5.56 19.46 -8.06
CA ASP A 33 4.60 19.76 -6.99
C ASP A 33 3.27 18.99 -7.19
N GLY A 34 2.34 19.16 -6.26
CA GLY A 34 1.01 18.54 -6.33
C GLY A 34 0.18 18.99 -7.52
N ARG A 35 0.34 20.23 -8.00
CA ARG A 35 -0.39 20.73 -9.17
C ARG A 35 0.10 20.09 -10.46
N ALA A 36 1.40 19.88 -10.58
CA ALA A 36 2.00 19.15 -11.70
C ALA A 36 1.52 17.69 -11.71
N LEU A 37 1.47 17.05 -10.53
CA LEU A 37 0.91 15.71 -10.36
C LEU A 37 -0.56 15.66 -10.82
N ASP A 38 -1.40 16.60 -10.40
CA ASP A 38 -2.82 16.64 -10.77
C ASP A 38 -3.01 16.72 -12.30
N ARG A 39 -2.21 17.56 -12.97
CA ARG A 39 -2.24 17.67 -14.46
C ARG A 39 -1.87 16.34 -15.13
N ILE A 40 -0.93 15.60 -14.58
CA ILE A 40 -0.52 14.28 -15.10
C ILE A 40 -1.66 13.29 -14.89
N LEU A 41 -2.23 13.19 -13.69
CA LEU A 41 -3.30 12.24 -13.36
C LEU A 41 -4.59 12.48 -14.18
N GLN A 42 -4.83 13.70 -14.66
CA GLN A 42 -5.95 14.01 -15.56
C GLN A 42 -5.76 13.49 -16.99
N ARG A 43 -4.52 13.26 -17.42
CA ARG A 43 -4.18 12.93 -18.81
C ARG A 43 -3.67 11.51 -18.99
N GLU A 44 -3.11 10.94 -17.95
CA GLU A 44 -2.37 9.69 -17.98
C GLU A 44 -2.87 8.72 -16.93
N THR A 45 -2.92 7.45 -17.27
CA THR A 45 -3.12 6.39 -16.27
C THR A 45 -1.78 6.06 -15.65
N ILE A 46 -1.66 6.30 -14.35
CA ILE A 46 -0.43 6.11 -13.58
C ILE A 46 -0.52 4.82 -12.77
N ASP A 47 0.54 4.04 -12.84
CA ASP A 47 0.65 2.75 -12.17
C ASP A 47 1.20 2.85 -10.75
N LEU A 48 2.04 3.85 -10.49
CA LEU A 48 2.61 4.10 -9.16
C LEU A 48 3.04 5.56 -9.04
N ILE A 49 2.86 6.12 -7.86
CA ILE A 49 3.32 7.46 -7.49
C ILE A 49 4.46 7.32 -6.47
N VAL A 50 5.61 7.90 -6.77
CA VAL A 50 6.69 8.13 -5.80
C VAL A 50 6.59 9.59 -5.38
N LEU A 51 6.29 9.85 -4.11
CA LEU A 51 5.90 11.17 -3.61
C LEU A 51 6.81 11.61 -2.47
N ASP A 52 7.47 12.74 -2.65
CA ASP A 52 8.21 13.37 -1.55
C ASP A 52 7.25 13.92 -0.50
N LEU A 53 7.60 13.70 0.75
CA LEU A 53 6.88 14.23 1.90
C LEU A 53 7.05 15.76 1.99
N MET A 54 8.27 16.24 1.79
CA MET A 54 8.67 17.62 2.03
C MET A 54 8.59 18.46 0.74
N LEU A 55 7.37 18.67 0.25
CA LEU A 55 7.14 19.52 -0.92
C LEU A 55 6.78 20.96 -0.48
N PRO A 56 7.20 21.99 -1.23
CA PRO A 56 6.80 23.37 -0.96
C PRO A 56 5.33 23.60 -1.29
N GLY A 57 4.63 24.29 -0.41
CA GLY A 57 3.21 24.61 -0.56
C GLY A 57 2.30 23.52 0.00
N GLU A 58 1.89 22.56 -0.80
CA GLU A 58 1.12 21.39 -0.34
C GLU A 58 2.08 20.22 -0.07
N ASP A 59 2.20 19.80 1.19
CA ASP A 59 3.06 18.68 1.58
C ASP A 59 2.55 17.32 1.04
N GLY A 60 3.45 16.32 0.99
CA GLY A 60 3.12 15.02 0.43
C GLY A 60 2.02 14.28 1.18
N LEU A 61 1.87 14.48 2.51
CA LEU A 61 0.78 13.88 3.29
C LEU A 61 -0.56 14.45 2.87
N SER A 62 -0.65 15.77 2.73
CA SER A 62 -1.85 16.48 2.28
C SER A 62 -2.26 16.05 0.87
N ILE A 63 -1.28 15.93 -0.05
CA ILE A 63 -1.50 15.42 -1.40
C ILE A 63 -2.06 13.99 -1.35
N CYS A 64 -1.43 13.08 -0.62
CA CYS A 64 -1.87 11.70 -0.50
C CYS A 64 -3.30 11.61 0.07
N LYS A 65 -3.59 12.34 1.15
CA LYS A 65 -4.93 12.42 1.75
C LYS A 65 -5.98 12.87 0.74
N ARG A 66 -5.68 13.93 -0.01
CA ARG A 66 -6.57 14.50 -1.04
C ARG A 66 -6.82 13.49 -2.17
N LEU A 67 -5.77 12.81 -2.67
CA LEU A 67 -5.89 11.76 -3.68
C LEU A 67 -6.79 10.61 -3.21
N ARG A 68 -6.64 10.16 -1.96
CA ARG A 68 -7.49 9.09 -1.39
C ARG A 68 -8.94 9.56 -1.21
N ALA A 69 -9.16 10.80 -0.77
CA ALA A 69 -10.50 11.39 -0.64
C ALA A 69 -11.21 11.53 -1.99
N SER A 70 -10.47 11.76 -3.09
CA SER A 70 -11.02 11.80 -4.46
C SER A 70 -11.15 10.43 -5.12
N GLY A 71 -10.90 9.33 -4.39
CA GLY A 71 -11.07 7.96 -4.88
C GLY A 71 -9.90 7.41 -5.72
N VAL A 72 -8.78 8.13 -5.81
CA VAL A 72 -7.57 7.65 -6.49
C VAL A 72 -6.98 6.48 -5.74
N LYS A 73 -6.93 5.30 -6.38
CA LYS A 73 -6.42 4.03 -5.82
C LYS A 73 -4.97 3.74 -6.24
N THR A 74 -4.37 4.58 -7.09
CA THR A 74 -2.98 4.42 -7.52
C THR A 74 -2.07 4.27 -6.32
N PRO A 75 -1.21 3.24 -6.28
CA PRO A 75 -0.27 3.03 -5.18
C PRO A 75 0.68 4.22 -5.00
N VAL A 76 0.99 4.54 -3.73
CA VAL A 76 1.88 5.63 -3.36
C VAL A 76 3.02 5.10 -2.50
N ILE A 77 4.26 5.33 -2.93
CA ILE A 77 5.46 5.18 -2.10
C ILE A 77 5.90 6.58 -1.68
N MET A 78 5.95 6.83 -0.36
CA MET A 78 6.38 8.12 0.16
C MET A 78 7.89 8.15 0.38
N LEU A 79 8.55 9.24 -0.02
CA LEU A 79 9.92 9.54 0.35
C LEU A 79 9.91 10.48 1.56
N THR A 80 10.64 10.14 2.63
CA THR A 80 10.63 10.90 3.89
C THR A 80 12.04 11.17 4.39
N ALA A 81 12.24 12.24 5.17
CA ALA A 81 13.51 12.47 5.85
C ALA A 81 13.75 11.38 6.90
N LYS A 82 15.03 11.01 7.11
CA LYS A 82 15.43 10.00 8.08
C LYS A 82 15.21 10.54 9.50
N GLY A 83 14.36 9.89 10.29
CA GLY A 83 14.16 10.20 11.71
C GLY A 83 12.76 10.67 12.13
N GLU A 84 11.84 10.90 11.20
CA GLU A 84 10.48 11.33 11.51
C GLU A 84 9.51 10.13 11.53
N ASP A 85 9.62 9.32 12.60
CA ASP A 85 8.71 8.17 12.81
C ASP A 85 7.24 8.60 12.89
N VAL A 86 6.97 9.82 13.35
CA VAL A 86 5.62 10.40 13.46
C VAL A 86 5.02 10.62 12.07
N ASP A 87 5.81 11.11 11.11
CA ASP A 87 5.34 11.34 9.74
C ASP A 87 5.14 10.05 8.96
N ARG A 88 5.96 9.02 9.23
CA ARG A 88 5.76 7.67 8.68
C ARG A 88 4.46 7.05 9.17
N ILE A 89 4.12 7.22 10.45
CA ILE A 89 2.86 6.74 11.04
C ILE A 89 1.67 7.50 10.43
N ASN A 90 1.72 8.82 10.44
CA ASN A 90 0.65 9.69 9.90
C ASN A 90 0.38 9.40 8.42
N GLY A 91 1.42 9.23 7.63
CA GLY A 91 1.25 9.00 6.20
C GLY A 91 0.70 7.62 5.86
N LEU A 92 1.06 6.58 6.61
CA LEU A 92 0.43 5.26 6.47
C LEU A 92 -1.03 5.29 6.91
N GLU A 93 -1.37 6.07 7.94
CA GLU A 93 -2.76 6.35 8.31
C GLU A 93 -3.54 7.07 7.22
N ILE A 94 -2.87 7.82 6.35
CA ILE A 94 -3.47 8.59 5.25
C ILE A 94 -3.66 7.75 3.98
N GLY A 95 -2.96 6.62 3.82
CA GLY A 95 -3.17 5.69 2.68
C GLY A 95 -1.99 5.50 1.75
N ALA A 96 -0.77 5.82 2.16
CA ALA A 96 0.42 5.40 1.45
C ALA A 96 0.61 3.87 1.55
N ASP A 97 1.15 3.28 0.50
CA ASP A 97 1.35 1.83 0.39
C ASP A 97 2.72 1.38 0.90
N ASP A 98 3.73 2.26 0.84
CA ASP A 98 5.05 2.04 1.40
C ASP A 98 5.77 3.37 1.69
N TYR A 99 6.90 3.30 2.41
CA TYR A 99 7.76 4.42 2.80
C TYR A 99 9.21 4.10 2.54
N LEU A 100 9.99 5.14 2.18
CA LEU A 100 11.43 5.05 2.00
C LEU A 100 12.10 6.30 2.58
N GLY A 101 13.00 6.10 3.55
CA GLY A 101 13.74 7.19 4.19
C GLY A 101 14.86 7.75 3.29
N LYS A 102 14.96 9.08 3.16
CA LYS A 102 16.10 9.78 2.55
C LYS A 102 17.25 9.87 3.57
N PRO A 103 18.54 9.67 3.18
CA PRO A 103 19.00 9.23 1.87
C PRO A 103 18.77 7.74 1.64
N PHE A 104 18.38 7.36 0.42
CA PHE A 104 18.10 5.98 0.04
C PHE A 104 18.95 5.51 -1.14
N ASN A 105 19.10 4.20 -1.26
CA ASN A 105 19.68 3.59 -2.45
C ASN A 105 18.59 3.46 -3.53
N PRO A 106 18.82 3.92 -4.79
CA PRO A 106 17.85 3.74 -5.88
C PRO A 106 17.42 2.28 -6.10
N ARG A 107 18.28 1.31 -5.83
CA ARG A 107 17.93 -0.13 -5.89
C ARG A 107 16.93 -0.53 -4.81
N GLU A 108 16.95 0.12 -3.65
CA GLU A 108 15.96 -0.12 -2.61
C GLU A 108 14.58 0.40 -3.06
N LEU A 109 14.53 1.61 -3.63
CA LEU A 109 13.31 2.14 -4.23
C LEU A 109 12.77 1.20 -5.32
N LEU A 110 13.63 0.69 -6.21
CA LEU A 110 13.27 -0.27 -7.25
C LEU A 110 12.65 -1.54 -6.67
N ALA A 111 13.25 -2.11 -5.63
CA ALA A 111 12.72 -3.30 -4.97
C ALA A 111 11.31 -3.05 -4.36
N ARG A 112 11.09 -1.86 -3.79
CA ARG A 112 9.78 -1.43 -3.25
C ARG A 112 8.76 -1.21 -4.37
N ILE A 113 9.14 -0.59 -5.47
CA ILE A 113 8.30 -0.42 -6.66
C ILE A 113 7.82 -1.78 -7.16
N HIS A 114 8.74 -2.73 -7.39
CA HIS A 114 8.37 -4.07 -7.82
C HIS A 114 7.46 -4.78 -6.81
N ALA A 115 7.71 -4.64 -5.50
CA ALA A 115 6.88 -5.23 -4.47
C ALA A 115 5.46 -4.67 -4.47
N VAL A 116 5.29 -3.37 -4.71
CA VAL A 116 3.98 -2.71 -4.79
C VAL A 116 3.26 -3.07 -6.08
N LEU A 117 3.94 -3.05 -7.24
CA LEU A 117 3.33 -3.36 -8.54
C LEU A 117 2.91 -4.84 -8.67
N ARG A 118 3.67 -5.79 -8.10
CA ARG A 118 3.26 -7.22 -8.06
C ARG A 118 1.94 -7.46 -7.34
N ARG A 119 1.48 -6.53 -6.53
CA ARG A 119 0.18 -6.60 -5.83
C ARG A 119 -1.00 -6.22 -6.72
N ARG A 120 -0.77 -5.78 -7.97
CA ARG A 120 -1.84 -5.46 -8.93
C ARG A 120 -2.48 -6.73 -9.47
N PRO A 121 -3.78 -6.68 -9.85
CA PRO A 121 -4.35 -7.75 -10.64
C PRO A 121 -3.56 -7.83 -11.95
N VAL A 122 -3.15 -9.02 -12.33
CA VAL A 122 -2.74 -9.28 -13.71
C VAL A 122 -4.01 -9.02 -14.53
N SER A 123 -4.03 -7.94 -15.32
CA SER A 123 -5.07 -7.71 -16.29
C SER A 123 -5.14 -8.98 -17.15
N GLU A 124 -6.31 -9.59 -17.22
CA GLU A 124 -6.56 -10.81 -17.96
C GLU A 124 -6.03 -10.63 -19.39
N LEU A 125 -4.91 -11.28 -19.70
CA LEU A 125 -4.61 -11.59 -21.08
C LEU A 125 -5.68 -12.59 -21.53
N PRO A 126 -6.39 -12.36 -22.65
CA PRO A 126 -7.36 -13.31 -23.16
C PRO A 126 -6.65 -14.63 -23.45
N GLY A 127 -6.92 -15.66 -22.64
CA GLY A 127 -6.36 -17.00 -22.82
C GLY A 127 -5.60 -17.59 -21.63
N SER A 128 -5.45 -16.90 -20.50
CA SER A 128 -5.01 -17.55 -19.28
C SER A 128 -6.13 -18.44 -18.71
N PRO A 129 -5.85 -19.70 -18.30
CA PRO A 129 -6.86 -20.50 -17.63
C PRO A 129 -7.39 -19.70 -16.44
N SER A 130 -8.72 -19.61 -16.34
CA SER A 130 -9.41 -18.93 -15.23
C SER A 130 -8.82 -19.38 -13.90
N ALA A 131 -8.02 -18.54 -13.25
CA ALA A 131 -7.68 -18.75 -11.87
C ALA A 131 -9.01 -18.83 -11.13
N GLU A 132 -9.25 -19.94 -10.44
CA GLU A 132 -10.43 -20.12 -9.60
C GLU A 132 -10.64 -18.82 -8.81
N VAL A 133 -11.84 -18.27 -8.90
CA VAL A 133 -12.19 -17.03 -8.20
C VAL A 133 -12.14 -17.34 -6.71
N GLU A 134 -10.97 -17.17 -6.10
CA GLU A 134 -10.79 -17.45 -4.68
C GLU A 134 -11.44 -16.33 -3.89
N VAL A 135 -12.58 -16.64 -3.30
CA VAL A 135 -13.37 -15.73 -2.47
C VAL A 135 -13.32 -16.22 -1.03
N ILE A 136 -12.91 -15.36 -0.12
CA ILE A 136 -12.91 -15.64 1.32
C ILE A 136 -14.03 -14.82 1.95
N THR A 137 -14.95 -15.49 2.64
CA THR A 137 -16.03 -14.84 3.39
C THR A 137 -15.78 -14.89 4.89
N PHE A 138 -16.04 -13.80 5.58
CA PHE A 138 -15.92 -13.71 7.04
C PHE A 138 -16.92 -12.66 7.58
N GLY A 139 -17.74 -13.05 8.53
CA GLY A 139 -18.87 -12.22 9.01
C GLY A 139 -19.71 -11.70 7.84
N HIS A 140 -19.88 -10.38 7.73
CA HIS A 140 -20.57 -9.69 6.64
C HIS A 140 -19.69 -9.34 5.45
N PHE A 141 -18.42 -9.77 5.45
CA PHE A 141 -17.44 -9.39 4.45
C PHE A 141 -17.20 -10.49 3.42
N LYS A 142 -16.97 -10.06 2.18
CA LYS A 142 -16.55 -10.90 1.08
C LYS A 142 -15.25 -10.31 0.49
N LEU A 143 -14.15 -11.03 0.64
CA LEU A 143 -12.84 -10.70 0.08
C LEU A 143 -12.66 -11.49 -1.21
N ASP A 144 -12.72 -10.83 -2.35
CA ASP A 144 -12.44 -11.40 -3.66
C ASP A 144 -10.95 -11.21 -4.00
N LEU A 145 -10.22 -12.33 -4.04
CA LEU A 145 -8.78 -12.28 -4.27
C LEU A 145 -8.41 -12.04 -5.74
N GLY A 146 -9.29 -12.44 -6.66
CA GLY A 146 -9.14 -12.18 -8.10
C GLY A 146 -9.40 -10.71 -8.43
N ALA A 147 -10.59 -10.21 -8.06
CA ALA A 147 -10.96 -8.80 -8.25
C ALA A 147 -10.22 -7.84 -7.33
N ARG A 148 -9.50 -8.34 -6.31
CA ARG A 148 -8.82 -7.56 -5.27
C ARG A 148 -9.74 -6.56 -4.58
N SER A 149 -10.94 -6.97 -4.29
CA SER A 149 -11.97 -6.16 -3.66
C SER A 149 -12.43 -6.76 -2.34
N LEU A 150 -12.87 -5.88 -1.44
CA LEU A 150 -13.59 -6.22 -0.23
C LEU A 150 -14.97 -5.60 -0.32
N SER A 151 -15.99 -6.39 -0.06
CA SER A 151 -17.36 -5.87 0.09
C SER A 151 -17.93 -6.25 1.45
N LYS A 152 -18.81 -5.40 1.98
CA LYS A 152 -19.61 -5.63 3.18
C LYS A 152 -21.08 -5.60 2.79
N ASP A 153 -21.80 -6.68 3.03
CA ASP A 153 -23.23 -6.82 2.65
C ASP A 153 -23.51 -6.43 1.19
N GLY A 154 -22.56 -6.75 0.28
CA GLY A 154 -22.64 -6.45 -1.14
C GLY A 154 -22.22 -5.03 -1.55
N VAL A 155 -21.82 -4.19 -0.60
CA VAL A 155 -21.30 -2.83 -0.87
C VAL A 155 -19.78 -2.85 -0.89
N ASP A 156 -19.18 -2.37 -1.98
CA ASP A 156 -17.73 -2.33 -2.14
C ASP A 156 -17.07 -1.34 -1.17
N MET A 157 -15.99 -1.79 -0.57
CA MET A 157 -15.15 -1.01 0.33
C MET A 157 -13.81 -0.68 -0.34
N ALA A 158 -13.41 0.58 -0.26
CA ALA A 158 -12.13 1.01 -0.82
C ALA A 158 -10.96 0.50 0.04
N LEU A 159 -10.13 -0.38 -0.53
CA LEU A 159 -8.85 -0.80 0.05
C LEU A 159 -7.69 -0.23 -0.76
N THR A 160 -6.64 0.21 -0.08
CA THR A 160 -5.35 0.43 -0.73
C THR A 160 -4.71 -0.91 -1.10
N THR A 161 -3.71 -0.87 -1.99
CA THR A 161 -2.97 -2.06 -2.38
C THR A 161 -2.30 -2.76 -1.18
N GLY A 162 -1.78 -1.97 -0.24
CA GLY A 162 -1.14 -2.48 0.98
C GLY A 162 -2.14 -3.12 1.95
N GLU A 163 -3.30 -2.49 2.15
CA GLU A 163 -4.38 -3.03 3.00
C GLU A 163 -4.94 -4.35 2.44
N PHE A 164 -5.16 -4.39 1.13
CA PHE A 164 -5.59 -5.63 0.48
C PHE A 164 -4.56 -6.75 0.66
N ALA A 165 -3.27 -6.47 0.43
CA ALA A 165 -2.21 -7.46 0.58
C ALA A 165 -2.11 -7.99 2.02
N MET A 166 -2.27 -7.10 3.01
CA MET A 166 -2.26 -7.45 4.42
C MET A 166 -3.47 -8.32 4.79
N LEU A 167 -4.67 -7.92 4.39
CA LEU A 167 -5.90 -8.67 4.64
C LEU A 167 -5.87 -10.04 3.95
N LYS A 168 -5.39 -10.11 2.71
CA LYS A 168 -5.18 -11.38 1.99
C LYS A 168 -4.23 -12.31 2.72
N ALA A 169 -3.09 -11.79 3.21
CA ALA A 169 -2.11 -12.59 3.94
C ALA A 169 -2.72 -13.18 5.22
N LEU A 170 -3.48 -12.39 5.96
CA LEU A 170 -4.18 -12.82 7.17
C LEU A 170 -5.30 -13.83 6.86
N ALA A 171 -6.16 -13.53 5.89
CA ALA A 171 -7.32 -14.34 5.57
C ALA A 171 -6.97 -15.72 5.00
N ARG A 172 -5.79 -15.87 4.37
CA ARG A 172 -5.27 -17.17 3.91
C ARG A 172 -4.68 -18.04 5.03
N HIS A 173 -4.50 -17.49 6.22
CA HIS A 173 -3.98 -18.20 7.39
C HIS A 173 -4.93 -18.05 8.59
N PRO A 174 -6.21 -18.45 8.45
CA PRO A 174 -7.20 -18.27 9.50
C PRO A 174 -6.80 -19.05 10.74
N ARG A 175 -6.99 -18.42 11.92
CA ARG A 175 -6.69 -18.99 13.25
C ARG A 175 -5.20 -19.34 13.48
N GLN A 176 -4.32 -18.94 12.56
CA GLN A 176 -2.87 -19.09 12.72
C GLN A 176 -2.27 -17.76 13.16
N SER A 177 -1.49 -17.78 14.24
CA SER A 177 -0.72 -16.61 14.67
C SER A 177 0.43 -16.37 13.69
N LEU A 178 0.43 -15.22 13.04
CA LEU A 178 1.50 -14.78 12.14
C LEU A 178 2.39 -13.79 12.88
N THR A 179 3.70 -14.05 12.87
CA THR A 179 4.68 -13.06 13.36
C THR A 179 4.68 -11.84 12.45
N ARG A 180 5.17 -10.70 12.97
CA ARG A 180 5.31 -9.49 12.15
C ARG A 180 6.19 -9.72 10.92
N ASP A 181 7.29 -10.46 11.08
CA ASP A 181 8.18 -10.84 9.97
C ASP A 181 7.45 -11.67 8.91
N LYS A 182 6.74 -12.71 9.36
CA LYS A 182 5.99 -13.57 8.44
C LYS A 182 4.89 -12.80 7.71
N LEU A 183 4.19 -11.94 8.43
CA LEU A 183 3.13 -11.12 7.83
C LEU A 183 3.70 -10.09 6.84
N ALA A 184 4.85 -9.48 7.15
CA ALA A 184 5.56 -8.58 6.23
C ALA A 184 6.00 -9.33 4.95
N GLN A 185 6.59 -10.51 5.09
CA GLN A 185 6.98 -11.35 3.94
C GLN A 185 5.76 -11.71 3.08
N LEU A 186 4.68 -12.19 3.68
CA LEU A 186 3.48 -12.60 2.95
C LEU A 186 2.76 -11.42 2.26
N ALA A 187 2.67 -10.28 2.94
CA ALA A 187 1.95 -9.12 2.44
C ALA A 187 2.80 -8.22 1.54
N ARG A 188 4.10 -8.10 1.80
CA ARG A 188 5.00 -7.12 1.15
C ARG A 188 6.14 -7.76 0.37
N GLY A 189 6.43 -9.06 0.58
CA GLY A 189 7.52 -9.78 -0.05
C GLY A 189 8.91 -9.34 0.42
N ARG A 190 9.00 -8.75 1.61
CA ARG A 190 10.25 -8.31 2.25
C ARG A 190 10.25 -8.60 3.74
N ASP A 191 11.44 -8.59 4.35
CA ASP A 191 11.60 -8.76 5.78
C ASP A 191 11.06 -7.54 6.56
N PHE A 192 10.65 -7.80 7.78
CA PHE A 192 10.22 -6.77 8.72
C PHE A 192 11.44 -6.05 9.29
N GLU A 193 11.45 -4.73 9.21
CA GLU A 193 12.45 -3.93 9.89
C GLU A 193 12.02 -3.68 11.34
N PRO A 194 12.87 -3.90 12.36
CA PRO A 194 12.48 -3.86 13.78
C PRO A 194 11.82 -2.55 14.25
N PHE A 195 12.04 -1.46 13.53
CA PHE A 195 11.46 -0.14 13.82
C PHE A 195 10.38 0.28 12.81
N ASP A 196 10.03 -0.57 11.84
CA ASP A 196 8.99 -0.29 10.88
C ASP A 196 7.59 -0.55 11.48
N ARG A 197 6.98 0.49 12.02
CA ARG A 197 5.60 0.45 12.54
C ARG A 197 4.52 0.44 11.45
N SER A 198 4.91 0.48 10.20
CA SER A 198 3.97 0.55 9.07
C SER A 198 2.99 -0.63 9.01
N LEU A 199 3.41 -1.80 9.48
CA LEU A 199 2.56 -2.99 9.56
C LEU A 199 1.47 -2.79 10.62
N ASP A 200 1.83 -2.33 11.83
CA ASP A 200 0.89 -2.12 12.93
C ASP A 200 -0.15 -1.03 12.56
N VAL A 201 0.28 0.00 11.82
CA VAL A 201 -0.62 1.04 11.31
C VAL A 201 -1.61 0.48 10.28
N GLN A 202 -1.16 -0.35 9.34
CA GLN A 202 -2.05 -1.00 8.37
C GLN A 202 -3.05 -1.93 9.07
N ILE A 203 -2.63 -2.66 10.10
CA ILE A 203 -3.53 -3.46 10.94
C ILE A 203 -4.57 -2.56 11.63
N SER A 204 -4.14 -1.43 12.20
CA SER A 204 -5.06 -0.47 12.84
C SER A 204 -6.12 0.04 11.85
N ARG A 205 -5.74 0.35 10.61
CA ARG A 205 -6.68 0.78 9.56
C ARG A 205 -7.63 -0.32 9.15
N LEU A 206 -7.14 -1.53 8.93
CA LEU A 206 -7.99 -2.67 8.64
C LEU A 206 -9.01 -2.89 9.75
N ARG A 207 -8.61 -2.80 11.02
CA ARG A 207 -9.53 -2.88 12.16
C ARG A 207 -10.61 -1.81 12.12
N LYS A 208 -10.26 -0.56 11.82
CA LYS A 208 -11.24 0.53 11.65
C LYS A 208 -12.28 0.24 10.57
N MET A 209 -11.95 -0.58 9.58
CA MET A 209 -12.83 -0.93 8.47
C MET A 209 -13.69 -2.16 8.73
N ILE A 210 -13.14 -3.18 9.39
CA ILE A 210 -13.80 -4.49 9.49
C ILE A 210 -14.28 -4.85 10.89
N GLU A 211 -13.78 -4.21 11.95
CA GLU A 211 -14.20 -4.45 13.31
C GLU A 211 -15.42 -3.59 13.69
N VAL A 212 -16.25 -4.11 14.56
CA VAL A 212 -17.34 -3.33 15.18
C VAL A 212 -16.74 -2.32 16.16
N ASP A 213 -15.77 -2.77 16.97
CA ASP A 213 -14.98 -1.94 17.88
C ASP A 213 -13.49 -2.17 17.60
N PRO A 214 -12.79 -1.23 16.96
CA PRO A 214 -11.36 -1.35 16.69
C PRO A 214 -10.47 -1.43 17.93
N ALA A 215 -10.96 -0.96 19.10
CA ALA A 215 -10.22 -1.03 20.36
C ALA A 215 -10.31 -2.42 21.00
N SER A 216 -11.38 -3.18 20.70
CA SER A 216 -11.60 -4.55 21.14
C SER A 216 -11.76 -5.50 19.94
N PRO A 217 -10.69 -5.68 19.12
CA PRO A 217 -10.79 -6.37 17.84
C PRO A 217 -11.07 -7.86 18.03
N LYS A 218 -12.01 -8.40 17.25
CA LYS A 218 -12.40 -9.82 17.28
C LYS A 218 -11.95 -10.56 16.02
N ILE A 219 -11.84 -9.89 14.89
CA ILE A 219 -11.47 -10.49 13.60
C ILE A 219 -9.95 -10.50 13.42
N ILE A 220 -9.28 -9.36 13.65
CA ILE A 220 -7.82 -9.30 13.65
C ILE A 220 -7.33 -9.06 15.08
N GLN A 221 -6.99 -10.13 15.77
CA GLN A 221 -6.57 -10.06 17.17
C GLN A 221 -5.05 -9.91 17.29
N THR A 222 -4.58 -9.27 18.38
CA THR A 222 -3.17 -9.19 18.71
C THR A 222 -2.79 -10.38 19.59
N VAL A 223 -1.74 -11.10 19.18
CA VAL A 223 -1.10 -12.13 20.01
C VAL A 223 0.17 -11.51 20.59
N TRP A 224 0.11 -11.13 21.85
CA TRP A 224 1.18 -10.41 22.55
C TRP A 224 2.51 -11.16 22.47
N GLY A 225 3.57 -10.45 22.12
CA GLY A 225 4.91 -11.03 21.94
C GLY A 225 5.11 -11.81 20.65
N VAL A 226 4.05 -12.07 19.85
CA VAL A 226 4.11 -12.83 18.60
C VAL A 226 3.75 -11.96 17.39
N GLY A 227 2.51 -11.49 17.28
CA GLY A 227 2.04 -10.77 16.12
C GLY A 227 0.51 -10.69 16.05
N TYR A 228 -0.08 -11.21 14.96
CA TYR A 228 -1.52 -11.10 14.71
C TYR A 228 -2.13 -12.43 14.30
N VAL A 229 -3.41 -12.63 14.61
CA VAL A 229 -4.21 -13.77 14.18
C VAL A 229 -5.53 -13.28 13.57
N PHE A 230 -5.94 -13.92 12.48
CA PHE A 230 -7.21 -13.67 11.83
C PHE A 230 -8.25 -14.72 12.27
N VAL A 231 -9.36 -14.26 12.81
CA VAL A 231 -10.47 -15.07 13.32
C VAL A 231 -11.73 -14.73 12.53
N PRO A 232 -12.09 -15.51 11.49
CA PRO A 232 -13.15 -15.15 10.54
C PRO A 232 -14.53 -14.92 11.15
N ASP A 233 -14.85 -15.63 12.21
CA ASP A 233 -16.14 -15.60 12.91
C ASP A 233 -16.13 -14.70 14.15
N GLY A 234 -15.03 -14.04 14.44
CA GLY A 234 -14.90 -13.15 15.60
C GLY A 234 -15.09 -13.85 16.95
N GLN A 235 -15.03 -15.18 16.98
CA GLN A 235 -15.08 -15.99 18.21
C GLN A 235 -13.66 -16.46 18.55
N ALA A 236 -13.23 -16.16 19.74
CA ALA A 236 -11.95 -16.63 20.28
C ALA A 236 -12.05 -18.09 20.73
#